data_e3f2f6d18fd58af0803241b1699b4d63
#
_entry.id   e3f2f6d18fd58af0803241b1699b4d63
#
_cell.length_a   1.000
_cell.length_b   1.000
_cell.length_c   1.000
_cell.angle_alpha   90.00
_cell.angle_beta   90.00
_cell.angle_gamma   90.00
#
_symmetry.space_group_name_H-M   'P 1'
#
loop_
_entity.id
_entity.type
_entity.pdbx_description
1 polymer ?
#
loop_
_entity_poly.entity_id
_entity_poly.type
_entity_poly.pdbx_seq_one_letter_code
_entity_poly.pdbx_strand_id
1 'polypeptide(L)' 'MRNKANKHLGIEIDPELHQKIKYIAEYEGRSINGQVLYLVRQCVKNFESENGKIDTESDDKK' A
#
# COMPACT_ATOMS: atom_id res chain seq x y z
N MET A 1 -1.62 0.07 -16.79
CA MET A 1 -0.23 -0.22 -17.16
C MET A 1 0.73 0.28 -16.10
N ARG A 2 1.76 -0.48 -15.85
CA ARG A 2 2.67 -0.11 -14.78
C ARG A 2 3.69 0.90 -15.25
N ASN A 3 3.91 1.93 -14.44
CA ASN A 3 4.93 2.93 -14.68
C ASN A 3 6.30 2.35 -14.36
N LYS A 4 7.28 2.63 -15.23
CA LYS A 4 8.63 2.13 -15.00
C LYS A 4 9.22 2.61 -13.69
N ALA A 5 8.82 3.79 -13.23
CA ALA A 5 9.34 4.35 -12.00
C ALA A 5 8.76 3.68 -10.77
N ASN A 6 7.68 2.93 -10.92
CA ASN A 6 7.08 2.26 -9.77
C ASN A 6 7.98 1.15 -9.27
N LYS A 7 8.00 1.02 -7.96
CA LYS A 7 8.76 -0.05 -7.32
C LYS A 7 7.85 -1.21 -6.99
N HIS A 8 8.44 -2.37 -6.93
CA HIS A 8 7.72 -3.59 -6.58
C HIS A 8 7.91 -3.87 -5.11
N LEU A 9 6.82 -4.12 -4.41
CA LEU A 9 6.86 -4.43 -2.98
C LEU A 9 6.33 -5.83 -2.77
N GLY A 10 7.20 -6.74 -2.35
CA GLY A 10 6.81 -8.10 -2.08
C GLY A 10 6.54 -8.30 -0.60
N ILE A 11 5.38 -8.87 -0.30
CA ILE A 11 4.97 -9.12 1.07
C ILE A 11 4.44 -10.54 1.18
N GLU A 12 4.81 -11.20 2.28
CA GLU A 12 4.24 -12.51 2.59
C GLU A 12 3.34 -12.37 3.80
N ILE A 13 2.13 -12.91 3.70
CA ILE A 13 1.20 -12.90 4.82
C ILE A 13 0.65 -14.31 5.00
N ASP A 14 0.23 -14.60 6.22
CA ASP A 14 -0.29 -15.93 6.49
C ASP A 14 -1.64 -16.13 5.81
N PRO A 15 -2.03 -17.39 5.60
CA PRO A 15 -3.25 -17.67 4.85
C PRO A 15 -4.51 -17.08 5.46
N GLU A 16 -4.59 -17.07 6.78
CA GLU A 16 -5.78 -16.53 7.42
C GLU A 16 -5.92 -15.04 7.17
N LEU A 17 -4.82 -14.31 7.31
CA LEU A 17 -4.86 -12.88 7.06
C LEU A 17 -5.15 -12.59 5.59
N HIS A 18 -4.60 -13.42 4.71
CA HIS A 18 -4.87 -13.26 3.28
C HIS A 18 -6.35 -13.40 2.98
N GLN A 19 -7.00 -14.40 3.58
CA GLN A 19 -8.42 -14.61 3.37
C GLN A 19 -9.23 -13.44 3.89
N LYS A 20 -8.85 -12.91 5.03
CA LYS A 20 -9.59 -11.80 5.62
C LYS A 20 -9.48 -10.54 4.78
N ILE A 21 -8.29 -10.24 4.28
CA ILE A 21 -8.15 -9.05 3.45
C ILE A 21 -8.86 -9.23 2.12
N LYS A 22 -8.88 -10.46 1.61
CA LYS A 22 -9.62 -10.72 0.39
C LYS A 22 -11.11 -10.48 0.58
N TYR A 23 -11.64 -10.92 1.71
CA TYR A 23 -13.04 -10.71 2.04
C TYR A 23 -13.36 -9.22 2.10
N ILE A 24 -12.50 -8.46 2.78
CA ILE A 24 -12.72 -7.02 2.91
C ILE A 24 -12.65 -6.34 1.56
N ALA A 25 -11.69 -6.73 0.74
CA ALA A 25 -11.55 -6.13 -0.58
C ALA A 25 -12.80 -6.35 -1.42
N GLU A 26 -13.32 -7.57 -1.40
CA GLU A 26 -14.51 -7.88 -2.16
C GLU A 26 -15.72 -7.11 -1.62
N TYR A 27 -15.81 -7.00 -0.32
CA TYR A 27 -16.89 -6.24 0.30
C TYR A 27 -16.87 -4.78 -0.15
N GLU A 28 -15.67 -4.23 -0.30
CA GLU A 28 -15.51 -2.83 -0.66
C GLU A 28 -15.35 -2.61 -2.16
N GLY A 29 -15.46 -3.68 -2.95
CA GLY A 29 -15.40 -3.56 -4.39
C GLY A 29 -14.01 -3.32 -4.94
N ARG A 30 -12.98 -3.82 -4.26
CA ARG A 30 -11.60 -3.67 -4.71
C ARG A 30 -10.96 -5.04 -4.93
N SER A 31 -9.92 -5.06 -5.74
CA SER A 31 -9.07 -6.24 -5.80
C SER A 31 -8.20 -6.29 -4.54
N ILE A 32 -7.59 -7.45 -4.28
CA ILE A 32 -6.69 -7.56 -3.14
C ILE A 32 -5.55 -6.56 -3.26
N ASN A 33 -4.94 -6.49 -4.43
CA ASN A 33 -3.83 -5.55 -4.63
C ASN A 33 -4.29 -4.11 -4.44
N GLY A 34 -5.46 -3.79 -4.95
CA GLY A 34 -6.00 -2.45 -4.78
C GLY A 34 -6.29 -2.12 -3.35
N GLN A 35 -6.81 -3.11 -2.61
CA GLN A 35 -7.10 -2.90 -1.20
C GLN A 35 -5.82 -2.66 -0.41
N VAL A 36 -4.79 -3.45 -0.67
CA VAL A 36 -3.52 -3.27 0.02
C VAL A 36 -2.92 -1.91 -0.30
N LEU A 37 -2.94 -1.52 -1.56
CA LEU A 37 -2.40 -0.22 -1.95
C LEU A 37 -3.17 0.91 -1.27
N TYR A 38 -4.48 0.78 -1.18
CA TYR A 38 -5.30 1.76 -0.48
C TYR A 38 -4.85 1.90 0.97
N LEU A 39 -4.62 0.77 1.64
CA LEU A 39 -4.20 0.81 3.04
C LEU A 39 -2.81 1.41 3.19
N VAL A 40 -1.92 1.11 2.26
CA VAL A 40 -0.58 1.71 2.30
C VAL A 40 -0.67 3.21 2.17
N ARG A 41 -1.48 3.69 1.24
CA ARG A 41 -1.66 5.13 1.06
C ARG A 41 -2.27 5.78 2.29
N GLN A 42 -3.22 5.11 2.91
CA GLN A 42 -3.83 5.63 4.14
C GLN A 42 -2.82 5.72 5.26
N CYS A 43 -1.95 4.72 5.36
CA CYS A 43 -0.92 4.72 6.39
C CYS A 43 0.01 5.93 6.22
N VAL A 44 0.44 6.16 4.99
CA VAL A 44 1.34 7.28 4.71
C VAL A 44 0.64 8.60 4.97
N LYS A 45 -0.60 8.72 4.52
CA LYS A 45 -1.35 9.94 4.71
C LYS A 45 -1.53 10.26 6.19
N ASN A 46 -1.84 9.24 6.97
CA ASN A 46 -2.04 9.45 8.40
C ASN A 46 -0.75 9.87 9.08
N PHE A 47 0.35 9.23 8.70
CA PHE A 47 1.64 9.59 9.29
C PHE A 47 2.01 11.03 8.96
N GLU A 48 1.84 11.42 7.71
CA GLU A 48 2.22 12.76 7.29
C GLU A 48 1.31 13.82 7.91
N SER A 49 0.06 13.46 8.17
CA SER A 49 -0.85 14.37 8.83
C SER A 49 -0.39 14.70 10.26
N GLU A 50 0.21 13.72 10.92
CA GLU A 50 0.63 13.90 12.30
C GLU A 50 2.06 14.35 12.45
N ASN A 51 2.93 13.98 11.50
CA ASN A 51 4.37 14.22 11.65
C ASN A 51 4.96 15.10 10.58
N GLY A 52 4.15 15.53 9.62
CA GLY A 52 4.67 16.35 8.55
C GLY A 52 5.09 15.50 7.35
N LYS A 53 5.23 16.18 6.22
CA LYS A 53 5.52 15.51 4.98
C LYS A 53 6.87 14.81 5.00
N ILE A 54 6.88 13.59 4.48
CA ILE A 54 8.11 12.82 4.40
C ILE A 54 8.90 13.28 3.18
N ASP A 55 10.20 13.54 3.39
CA ASP A 55 11.09 13.95 2.32
C ASP A 55 11.71 12.72 1.70
N THR A 56 11.36 12.45 0.44
CA THR A 56 11.86 11.28 -0.26
C THR A 56 12.87 11.59 -1.33
N GLU A 57 13.36 12.81 -1.36
CA GLU A 57 14.28 13.20 -2.41
C GLU A 57 15.55 12.37 -2.43
N SER A 58 16.08 12.05 -1.26
CA SER A 58 17.30 11.28 -1.20
C SER A 58 17.09 9.86 -1.74
N ASP A 59 15.88 9.35 -1.62
CA ASP A 59 15.58 8.02 -2.16
C ASP A 59 15.62 7.99 -3.66
N ASP A 60 15.23 9.07 -4.29
CA ASP A 60 15.20 9.14 -5.73
C ASP A 60 16.58 9.06 -6.34
N LYS A 61 17.57 9.39 -5.58
CA LYS A 61 18.94 9.42 -6.07
C LYS A 61 19.64 8.08 -6.02
N LYS A 62 19.01 7.12 -5.46
CA LYS A 62 19.64 5.79 -5.37
C LYS A 62 19.57 4.98 -6.60
#